data_e76118d9104258557df1cdee8e925c96
#
_entry.id   e76118d9104258557df1cdee8e925c96
#
_cell.length_a   1.000
_cell.length_b   1.000
_cell.length_c   1.000
_cell.angle_alpha   90.00
_cell.angle_beta   90.00
_cell.angle_gamma   90.00
#
_symmetry.space_group_name_H-M   'P 1'
#
loop_
_entity.id
_entity.type
_entity.pdbx_description
1 polymer ?
#
loop_
_entity_poly.entity_id
_entity_poly.type
_entity_poly.pdbx_seq_one_letter_code
_entity_poly.pdbx_strand_id
1 'polypeptide(L)' 'MSSSEPWQSDLEQMYREMYPTLYAYALRILKDHALAEEAIQDTFCIACAKREQALSNPKPRGWLMLTLKHVMQ' A
#
# COMPACT_ATOMS: atom_id res chain seq x y z
N MET A 1 -11.22 7.69 19.89
CA MET A 1 -10.99 7.48 19.56
C MET A 1 -10.36 6.76 19.30
N SER A 2 -10.22 6.40 19.15
CA SER A 2 -9.85 5.75 18.83
C SER A 2 -8.82 5.27 18.86
N SER A 3 -8.59 4.79 19.18
CA SER A 3 -7.58 4.28 19.42
C SER A 3 -6.96 3.67 18.48
N SER A 4 -6.04 4.06 17.95
CA SER A 4 -5.36 3.44 17.05
C SER A 4 -4.48 2.48 17.62
N GLU A 5 -4.39 1.35 17.09
CA GLU A 5 -3.39 0.39 17.44
C GLU A 5 -2.08 0.82 16.85
N PRO A 6 -0.94 0.44 17.48
CA PRO A 6 0.36 0.82 16.95
C PRO A 6 0.58 0.41 15.50
N TRP A 7 0.13 -0.78 15.11
CA TRP A 7 0.33 -1.23 13.74
C TRP A 7 -0.42 -0.34 12.75
N GLN A 8 -1.58 0.19 13.17
CA GLN A 8 -2.36 1.05 12.31
C GLN A 8 -1.61 2.33 12.01
N SER A 9 -1.00 2.90 13.02
CA SER A 9 -0.26 4.14 12.87
C SER A 9 0.94 3.96 11.94
N ASP A 10 1.69 2.87 12.14
CA ASP A 10 2.85 2.58 11.32
C ASP A 10 2.46 2.32 9.89
N LEU A 11 1.39 1.57 9.68
CA LEU A 11 0.94 1.22 8.35
C LEU A 11 0.42 2.45 7.62
N GLU A 12 -0.33 3.31 8.31
CA GLU A 12 -0.82 4.52 7.69
C GLU A 12 0.30 5.45 7.30
N GLN A 13 1.31 5.57 8.15
CA GLN A 13 2.44 6.43 7.85
C GLN A 13 3.18 5.92 6.62
N MET A 14 3.43 4.63 6.55
CA MET A 14 4.10 4.04 5.41
C MET A 14 3.29 4.24 4.15
N TYR A 15 1.98 4.06 4.24
CA TYR A 15 1.09 4.26 3.10
C TYR A 15 1.18 5.70 2.59
N ARG A 16 1.14 6.66 3.50
CA ARG A 16 1.24 8.06 3.10
C ARG A 16 2.56 8.37 2.44
N GLU A 17 3.64 7.85 3.00
CA GLU A 17 4.97 8.08 2.45
C GLU A 17 5.11 7.46 1.09
N MET A 18 4.53 6.30 0.89
CA MET A 18 4.66 5.57 -0.36
C MET A 18 3.64 5.97 -1.41
N TYR A 19 2.59 6.67 -1.01
CA TYR A 19 1.49 6.95 -1.92
C TYR A 19 1.95 7.59 -3.24
N PRO A 20 2.77 8.66 -3.23
CA PRO A 20 3.18 9.24 -4.50
C PRO A 20 3.92 8.26 -5.40
N THR A 21 4.77 7.44 -4.80
CA THR A 21 5.53 6.45 -5.57
C THR A 21 4.62 5.36 -6.13
N LEU A 22 3.72 4.86 -5.29
CA LEU A 22 2.78 3.84 -5.73
C LEU A 22 1.86 4.36 -6.81
N TYR A 23 1.38 5.59 -6.63
CA TYR A 23 0.47 6.17 -7.59
C TYR A 23 1.14 6.40 -8.93
N ALA A 24 2.35 6.94 -8.92
CA ALA A 24 3.09 7.17 -10.14
C ALA A 24 3.33 5.87 -10.90
N TYR A 25 3.70 4.81 -10.16
CA TYR A 25 3.93 3.52 -10.79
C TYR A 25 2.64 2.94 -11.36
N ALA A 26 1.56 2.97 -10.58
CA ALA A 26 0.28 2.42 -11.03
C ALA A 26 -0.24 3.20 -12.24
N LEU A 27 -0.12 4.52 -12.20
CA LEU A 27 -0.60 5.34 -13.30
C LEU A 27 0.18 5.06 -14.58
N ARG A 28 1.47 4.85 -14.45
CA ARG A 28 2.29 4.54 -15.62
C ARG A 28 1.87 3.23 -16.28
N ILE A 29 1.51 2.24 -15.46
CA ILE A 29 1.13 0.93 -15.96
C ILE A 29 -0.30 0.94 -16.48
N LEU A 30 -1.22 1.49 -15.69
CA LEU A 30 -2.65 1.41 -16.00
C LEU A 30 -3.14 2.54 -16.88
N LYS A 31 -2.43 3.68 -16.86
CA LYS A 31 -2.75 4.84 -17.70
C LYS A 31 -4.16 5.34 -17.46
N ASP A 32 -4.62 5.26 -16.22
CA ASP A 32 -5.97 5.66 -15.85
C ASP A 32 -5.95 6.01 -14.37
N HIS A 33 -6.36 7.25 -14.05
CA HIS A 33 -6.29 7.73 -12.67
C HIS A 33 -7.21 6.93 -11.75
N ALA A 34 -8.41 6.62 -12.21
CA ALA A 34 -9.36 5.89 -11.37
C ALA A 34 -8.86 4.49 -11.09
N LEU A 35 -8.33 3.82 -12.10
CA LEU A 35 -7.80 2.48 -11.92
C LEU A 35 -6.57 2.48 -11.02
N ALA A 36 -5.72 3.50 -11.17
CA ALA A 36 -4.54 3.61 -10.32
C ALA A 36 -4.94 3.76 -8.86
N GLU A 37 -5.92 4.63 -8.58
CA GLU A 37 -6.39 4.81 -7.22
C GLU A 37 -6.99 3.54 -6.65
N GLU A 38 -7.76 2.84 -7.47
CA GLU A 38 -8.38 1.59 -7.04
C GLU A 38 -7.31 0.55 -6.70
N ALA A 39 -6.29 0.45 -7.52
CA ALA A 39 -5.22 -0.51 -7.27
C ALA A 39 -4.49 -0.19 -5.98
N ILE A 40 -4.27 1.09 -5.69
CA ILE A 40 -3.60 1.48 -4.46
C ILE A 40 -4.48 1.19 -3.25
N GLN A 41 -5.77 1.45 -3.35
CA GLN A 41 -6.68 1.14 -2.26
C GLN A 41 -6.72 -0.35 -1.98
N ASP A 42 -6.75 -1.16 -3.02
CA ASP A 42 -6.73 -2.61 -2.85
C ASP A 42 -5.42 -3.05 -2.19
N THR A 43 -4.32 -2.43 -2.59
CA THR A 43 -3.02 -2.72 -1.98
C THR A 43 -3.04 -2.42 -0.49
N PHE A 44 -3.59 -1.27 -0.12
CA PHE A 44 -3.66 -0.91 1.29
C PHE A 44 -4.58 -1.84 2.07
N CYS A 45 -5.68 -2.26 1.47
CA CYS A 45 -6.57 -3.22 2.11
C CYS A 45 -5.85 -4.54 2.38
N ILE A 46 -5.06 -5.00 1.43
CA ILE A 46 -4.27 -6.22 1.62
C ILE A 46 -3.24 -6.01 2.72
N ALA A 47 -2.61 -4.84 2.73
CA ALA A 47 -1.62 -4.54 3.76
C ALA A 47 -2.26 -4.53 5.15
N CYS A 48 -3.47 -4.00 5.28
CA CYS A 48 -4.16 -4.04 6.56
C CYS A 48 -4.49 -5.46 6.98
N ALA A 49 -4.94 -6.27 6.04
CA ALA A 49 -5.27 -7.66 6.33
C ALA A 49 -4.05 -8.48 6.70
N LYS A 50 -2.91 -8.16 6.10
CA LYS A 50 -1.67 -8.88 6.33
C LYS A 50 -0.64 -8.01 7.04
N ARG A 51 -1.11 -7.22 8.00
CA ARG A 51 -0.27 -6.21 8.63
C ARG A 51 0.99 -6.77 9.27
N GLU A 52 0.89 -7.97 9.82
CA GLU A 52 2.06 -8.55 10.47
C GLU A 52 3.13 -8.87 9.45
N GLN A 53 2.73 -9.40 8.30
CA GLN A 53 3.68 -9.66 7.23
C GLN A 53 4.27 -8.36 6.70
N ALA A 54 3.43 -7.35 6.52
CA ALA A 54 3.88 -6.09 5.95
C ALA A 54 4.89 -5.41 6.86
N LEU A 55 4.55 -5.32 8.16
CA LEU A 55 5.37 -4.55 9.09
C LEU A 55 6.60 -5.29 9.57
N SER A 56 6.56 -6.64 9.60
CA SER A 56 7.72 -7.41 10.03
C SER A 56 8.66 -7.74 8.88
N ASN A 57 8.30 -7.40 7.68
CA ASN A 57 9.16 -7.64 6.53
C ASN A 57 10.41 -6.78 6.65
N PRO A 58 11.61 -7.31 6.35
CA PRO A 58 12.82 -6.48 6.39
C PRO A 58 12.74 -5.27 5.47
N LYS A 59 11.93 -5.36 4.43
CA LYS A 59 11.74 -4.26 3.49
C LYS A 59 10.26 -4.00 3.29
N PRO A 60 9.62 -3.35 4.27
CA PRO A 60 8.15 -3.19 4.19
C PRO A 60 7.72 -2.37 2.99
N ARG A 61 8.50 -1.36 2.60
CA ARG A 61 8.14 -0.58 1.43
C ARG A 61 8.22 -1.40 0.16
N GLY A 62 9.22 -2.28 0.07
CA GLY A 62 9.32 -3.21 -1.05
C GLY A 62 8.15 -4.18 -1.07
N TRP A 63 7.72 -4.62 0.09
CA TRP A 63 6.57 -5.51 0.20
C TRP A 63 5.31 -4.82 -0.35
N LEU A 64 5.12 -3.55 -0.03
CA LEU A 64 3.98 -2.79 -0.54
C LEU A 64 4.02 -2.68 -2.06
N MET A 65 5.18 -2.37 -2.59
CA MET A 65 5.32 -2.25 -4.04
C MET A 65 5.04 -3.57 -4.74
N LEU A 66 5.54 -4.66 -4.17
CA LEU A 66 5.30 -5.98 -4.74
C LEU A 66 3.82 -6.33 -4.70
N THR A 67 3.15 -5.99 -3.60
CA THR A 67 1.72 -6.22 -3.47
C THR A 67 0.96 -5.43 -4.53
N LEU A 68 1.34 -4.18 -4.76
CA LEU A 68 0.72 -3.37 -5.79
C LEU A 68 0.87 -4.02 -7.16
N LYS A 69 2.05 -4.54 -7.46
CA LYS A 69 2.27 -5.22 -8.74
C LYS A 69 1.34 -6.41 -8.89
N HIS A 70 1.15 -7.17 -7.83
CA HIS A 70 0.24 -8.31 -7.87
C HIS A 70 -1.20 -7.87 -8.09
N VAL A 71 -1.60 -6.78 -7.43
CA VAL A 71 -2.96 -6.28 -7.58
C VAL A 71 -3.23 -5.88 -9.03
N MET A 72 -2.22 -5.33 -9.69
CA MET A 72 -2.40 -4.85 -11.05
C MET A 72 -2.28 -5.92 -12.14
N GLN A 73 -1.97 -7.15 -11.76
CA GLN A 73 -1.88 -8.23 -12.76
C GLN A 73 -3.24 -8.76 -13.20
#